data_4dc24ea410ef9dfa520a2ad23071e488
#
_entry.id   4dc24ea410ef9dfa520a2ad23071e488
#
_cell.length_a   1.000
_cell.length_b   1.000
_cell.length_c   1.000
_cell.angle_alpha   90.00
_cell.angle_beta   90.00
_cell.angle_gamma   90.00
#
_symmetry.space_group_name_H-M   'P 1'
#
loop_
_entity.id
_entity.type
_entity.pdbx_description
1 polymer ?
#
loop_
_entity_poly.entity_id
_entity_poly.type
_entity_poly.pdbx_seq_one_letter_code
_entity_poly.pdbx_strand_id
1 'polypeptide(L)'
;MTARPFRVLGVQQIAIGGPSKAALRGLWVDLLGVVAEGSFRSERENVDEDICAVGAGAARVELDLMEPIDPARAPRVHEPALNHVGLWIDDLPAAVAWLGAHGVRFTPGGIRRGAAGFDVCFIHPKGSADAPRGGEGVLIELVAAPPALVAAMDALAAAGG
;
A
#
# COMPACT_ATOMS: atom_id res chain seq x y z
N MET A 1 20.19 -5.13 -19.96
CA MET A 1 18.92 -4.77 -19.28
C MET A 1 18.66 -3.30 -19.52
N THR A 2 17.49 -2.95 -20.05
CA THR A 2 17.07 -1.54 -20.14
C THR A 2 16.94 -0.97 -18.72
N ALA A 3 17.41 0.28 -18.51
CA ALA A 3 17.29 0.95 -17.22
C ALA A 3 15.83 1.03 -16.80
N ARG A 4 15.57 0.85 -15.50
CA ARG A 4 14.23 0.98 -14.93
C ARG A 4 13.75 2.44 -15.06
N PRO A 5 12.59 2.71 -15.69
CA PRO A 5 12.14 4.07 -15.99
C PRO A 5 11.39 4.76 -14.82
N PHE A 6 11.40 4.18 -13.65
CA PHE A 6 10.75 4.70 -12.44
C PHE A 6 11.58 4.39 -11.19
N ARG A 7 11.27 5.07 -10.09
CA ARG A 7 11.88 4.85 -8.77
C ARG A 7 10.81 4.47 -7.74
N VAL A 8 11.19 3.58 -6.83
CA VAL A 8 10.50 3.38 -5.56
C VAL A 8 11.10 4.37 -4.57
N LEU A 9 10.29 5.30 -4.07
CA LEU A 9 10.73 6.39 -3.22
C LEU A 9 10.67 6.04 -1.72
N GLY A 10 9.82 5.09 -1.33
CA GLY A 10 9.67 4.66 0.05
C GLY A 10 8.37 3.89 0.27
N VAL A 11 8.13 3.50 1.52
CA VAL A 11 6.87 2.90 1.94
C VAL A 11 5.83 4.00 2.11
N GLN A 12 4.68 3.83 1.49
CA GLN A 12 3.54 4.74 1.63
C GLN A 12 2.65 4.30 2.80
N GLN A 13 2.31 3.00 2.85
CA GLN A 13 1.47 2.44 3.91
C GLN A 13 1.79 0.99 4.22
N ILE A 14 1.36 0.57 5.39
CA ILE A 14 1.33 -0.83 5.83
C ILE A 14 -0.08 -1.10 6.34
N ALA A 15 -0.82 -2.00 5.69
CA ALA A 15 -2.16 -2.37 6.09
C ALA A 15 -2.14 -3.67 6.88
N ILE A 16 -2.63 -3.61 8.11
CA ILE A 16 -2.67 -4.72 9.06
C ILE A 16 -4.12 -5.07 9.35
N GLY A 17 -4.49 -6.29 9.02
CA GLY A 17 -5.82 -6.84 9.30
C GLY A 17 -5.84 -7.67 10.57
N GLY A 18 -6.94 -7.60 11.29
CA GLY A 18 -7.22 -8.45 12.44
C GLY A 18 -8.72 -8.75 12.57
N PRO A 19 -9.09 -9.72 13.41
CA PRO A 19 -10.50 -10.03 13.64
C PRO A 19 -11.22 -8.94 14.45
N SER A 20 -10.49 -8.03 15.06
CA SER A 20 -11.02 -6.94 15.87
C SER A 20 -10.15 -5.69 15.75
N LYS A 21 -10.70 -4.65 15.18
CA LYS A 21 -10.09 -3.32 15.11
C LYS A 21 -9.83 -2.73 16.51
N ALA A 22 -10.73 -2.99 17.46
CA ALA A 22 -10.54 -2.56 18.84
C ALA A 22 -9.30 -3.20 19.50
N ALA A 23 -9.01 -4.48 19.21
CA ALA A 23 -7.80 -5.12 19.71
C ALA A 23 -6.54 -4.55 19.05
N LEU A 24 -6.58 -4.26 17.75
CA LEU A 24 -5.48 -3.57 17.06
C LEU A 24 -5.25 -2.18 17.65
N ARG A 25 -6.30 -1.39 17.87
CA ARG A 25 -6.20 -0.06 18.51
C ARG A 25 -5.56 -0.15 19.90
N GLY A 26 -5.98 -1.10 20.72
CA GLY A 26 -5.43 -1.29 22.08
C GLY A 26 -3.92 -1.43 22.08
N LEU A 27 -3.36 -2.13 21.09
CA LEU A 27 -1.91 -2.25 20.96
C LEU A 27 -1.29 -1.02 20.27
N TRP A 28 -1.73 -0.70 19.07
CA TRP A 28 -1.03 0.27 18.22
C TRP A 28 -1.24 1.71 18.67
N VAL A 29 -2.46 2.08 19.03
CA VAL A 29 -2.80 3.45 19.42
C VAL A 29 -2.57 3.65 20.92
N ASP A 30 -3.17 2.79 21.77
CA ASP A 30 -3.22 3.05 23.21
C ASP A 30 -1.89 2.73 23.89
N LEU A 31 -1.19 1.66 23.49
CA LEU A 31 0.08 1.26 24.12
C LEU A 31 1.31 1.76 23.36
N LEU A 32 1.33 1.71 22.04
CA LEU A 32 2.47 2.15 21.24
C LEU A 32 2.42 3.65 20.90
N GLY A 33 1.31 4.32 21.11
CA GLY A 33 1.16 5.76 20.89
C GLY A 33 1.10 6.17 19.41
N VAL A 34 0.72 5.25 18.51
CA VAL A 34 0.51 5.59 17.10
C VAL A 34 -0.69 6.52 16.98
N VAL A 35 -0.57 7.56 16.16
CA VAL A 35 -1.61 8.58 16.04
C VAL A 35 -2.68 8.12 15.05
N ALA A 36 -3.93 8.02 15.51
CA ALA A 36 -5.08 7.81 14.65
C ALA A 36 -5.51 9.16 14.04
N GLU A 37 -5.54 9.25 12.72
CA GLU A 37 -5.84 10.47 11.97
C GLU A 37 -7.23 10.45 11.32
N GLY A 38 -7.80 9.25 11.10
CA GLY A 38 -9.09 9.10 10.45
C GLY A 38 -9.60 7.67 10.47
N SER A 39 -10.65 7.43 9.73
CA SER A 39 -11.23 6.11 9.51
C SER A 39 -11.84 6.01 8.12
N PHE A 40 -11.91 4.79 7.61
CA PHE A 40 -12.57 4.49 6.34
C PHE A 40 -13.40 3.22 6.49
N ARG A 41 -14.58 3.19 5.83
CA ARG A 41 -15.46 2.03 5.82
C ARG A 41 -16.00 1.79 4.42
N SER A 42 -15.88 0.57 3.94
CA SER A 42 -16.35 0.16 2.62
C SER A 42 -17.04 -1.20 2.65
N GLU A 43 -18.33 -1.21 2.40
CA GLU A 43 -19.10 -2.43 2.26
C GLU A 43 -18.66 -3.25 1.03
N ARG A 44 -18.24 -2.57 -0.02
CA ARG A 44 -17.73 -3.21 -1.25
C ARG A 44 -16.44 -3.99 -0.96
N GLU A 45 -15.54 -3.39 -0.20
CA GLU A 45 -14.22 -3.95 0.14
C GLU A 45 -14.26 -4.76 1.43
N ASN A 46 -15.43 -4.84 2.06
CA ASN A 46 -15.65 -5.57 3.31
C ASN A 46 -14.66 -5.14 4.41
N VAL A 47 -14.44 -3.84 4.56
CA VAL A 47 -13.45 -3.29 5.48
C VAL A 47 -14.04 -2.19 6.34
N ASP A 48 -13.65 -2.19 7.61
CA ASP A 48 -13.73 -1.09 8.55
C ASP A 48 -12.33 -0.86 9.11
N GLU A 49 -11.75 0.32 8.88
CA GLU A 49 -10.37 0.61 9.24
C GLU A 49 -10.19 1.94 9.95
N ASP A 50 -9.16 1.99 10.78
CA ASP A 50 -8.60 3.22 11.29
C ASP A 50 -7.33 3.56 10.52
N ILE A 51 -7.26 4.77 10.03
CA ILE A 51 -6.10 5.34 9.34
C ILE A 51 -5.23 5.99 10.39
N CYS A 52 -4.05 5.41 10.60
CA CYS A 52 -3.05 5.90 11.55
C CYS A 52 -1.80 6.35 10.81
N ALA A 53 -0.87 7.01 11.51
CA ALA A 53 0.40 7.41 10.93
C ALA A 53 1.55 7.27 11.90
N VAL A 54 2.73 6.94 11.37
CA VAL A 54 4.02 6.98 12.04
C VAL A 54 5.00 7.83 11.23
N GLY A 55 5.92 8.50 11.90
CA GLY A 55 6.85 9.42 11.24
C GLY A 55 6.20 10.75 10.86
N ALA A 56 6.92 11.56 10.09
CA ALA A 56 6.47 12.88 9.64
C ALA A 56 7.12 13.28 8.31
N GLY A 57 6.49 14.20 7.59
CA GLY A 57 7.00 14.71 6.32
C GLY A 57 7.21 13.60 5.28
N ALA A 58 8.36 13.57 4.64
CA ALA A 58 8.70 12.55 3.65
C ALA A 58 8.92 11.14 4.24
N ALA A 59 9.14 11.04 5.55
CA ALA A 59 9.28 9.78 6.27
C ALA A 59 7.96 9.30 6.92
N ARG A 60 6.83 9.97 6.65
CA ARG A 60 5.52 9.53 7.14
C ARG A 60 5.10 8.26 6.42
N VAL A 61 4.71 7.27 7.20
CA VAL A 61 4.12 6.01 6.72
C VAL A 61 2.72 5.89 7.31
N GLU A 62 1.73 5.61 6.47
CA GLU A 62 0.37 5.31 6.90
C GLU A 62 0.31 3.89 7.46
N LEU A 63 -0.45 3.71 8.52
CA LEU A 63 -0.68 2.42 9.14
C LEU A 63 -2.19 2.19 9.25
N ASP A 64 -2.72 1.30 8.43
CA ASP A 64 -4.15 0.98 8.42
C ASP A 64 -4.42 -0.20 9.34
N LEU A 65 -5.30 0.00 10.30
CA LEU A 65 -5.77 -1.03 11.24
C LEU A 65 -7.15 -1.48 10.81
N MET A 66 -7.23 -2.66 10.20
CA MET A 66 -8.39 -3.14 9.45
C MET A 66 -9.10 -4.29 10.16
N GLU A 67 -10.44 -4.28 10.16
CA GLU A 67 -11.24 -5.46 10.45
C GLU A 67 -12.25 -5.71 9.32
N PRO A 68 -12.68 -6.95 9.07
CA PRO A 68 -13.76 -7.21 8.13
C PRO A 68 -15.09 -6.77 8.72
N ILE A 69 -15.96 -6.20 7.88
CA ILE A 69 -17.37 -5.93 8.29
C ILE A 69 -18.10 -7.25 8.49
N ASP A 70 -17.87 -8.21 7.60
CA ASP A 70 -18.36 -9.59 7.70
C ASP A 70 -17.18 -10.56 7.54
N PRO A 71 -16.72 -11.23 8.61
CA PRO A 71 -15.56 -12.11 8.55
C PRO A 71 -15.76 -13.36 7.69
N ALA A 72 -16.99 -13.72 7.33
CA ALA A 72 -17.28 -14.85 6.45
C ALA A 72 -17.25 -14.48 4.97
N ARG A 73 -17.31 -13.18 4.64
CA ARG A 73 -17.35 -12.66 3.27
C ARG A 73 -15.97 -12.28 2.75
N ALA A 74 -15.74 -12.50 1.46
CA ALA A 74 -14.57 -11.97 0.76
C ALA A 74 -14.80 -10.50 0.31
N PRO A 75 -13.73 -9.68 0.24
CA PRO A 75 -12.37 -9.99 0.62
C PRO A 75 -12.19 -10.14 2.14
N ARG A 76 -11.32 -11.05 2.57
CA ARG A 76 -10.99 -11.25 3.98
C ARG A 76 -9.79 -10.39 4.34
N VAL A 77 -10.03 -9.16 4.75
CA VAL A 77 -8.98 -8.16 4.99
C VAL A 77 -8.04 -8.52 6.16
N HIS A 78 -8.41 -9.47 6.99
CA HIS A 78 -7.65 -9.96 8.14
C HIS A 78 -6.85 -11.27 7.84
N GLU A 79 -6.92 -11.78 6.62
CA GLU A 79 -6.25 -13.01 6.20
C GLU A 79 -5.54 -12.83 4.84
N PRO A 80 -4.20 -12.70 4.82
CA PRO A 80 -3.27 -12.68 5.95
C PRO A 80 -3.34 -11.38 6.76
N ALA A 81 -2.79 -11.40 7.99
CA ALA A 81 -2.77 -10.22 8.85
C ALA A 81 -1.99 -9.04 8.24
N LEU A 82 -0.87 -9.29 7.57
CA LEU A 82 -0.28 -8.28 6.68
C LEU A 82 -1.08 -8.27 5.38
N ASN A 83 -2.03 -7.35 5.27
CA ASN A 83 -2.92 -7.28 4.12
C ASN A 83 -2.18 -6.81 2.87
N HIS A 84 -1.51 -5.65 2.94
CA HIS A 84 -0.67 -5.16 1.85
C HIS A 84 0.38 -4.15 2.33
N VAL A 85 1.34 -3.89 1.44
CA VAL A 85 2.34 -2.84 1.58
C VAL A 85 2.21 -1.87 0.40
N GLY A 86 2.04 -0.59 0.67
CA GLY A 86 2.02 0.49 -0.31
C GLY A 86 3.41 1.08 -0.52
N LEU A 87 3.78 1.31 -1.77
CA LEU A 87 5.06 1.89 -2.18
C LEU A 87 4.83 3.16 -2.99
N TRP A 88 5.48 4.25 -2.61
CA TRP A 88 5.52 5.47 -3.41
C TRP A 88 6.32 5.26 -4.70
N ILE A 89 5.73 5.58 -5.84
CA ILE A 89 6.32 5.45 -7.17
C ILE A 89 6.29 6.83 -7.84
N ASP A 90 7.42 7.30 -8.36
CA ASP A 90 7.53 8.62 -9.01
C ASP A 90 6.81 8.67 -10.37
N ASP A 91 6.79 7.57 -11.13
CA ASP A 91 6.06 7.45 -12.40
C ASP A 91 5.29 6.11 -12.44
N LEU A 92 4.05 6.13 -11.96
CA LEU A 92 3.22 4.93 -11.87
C LEU A 92 2.88 4.33 -13.25
N PRO A 93 2.50 5.10 -14.29
CA PRO A 93 2.28 4.54 -15.63
C PRO A 93 3.51 3.84 -16.21
N ALA A 94 4.70 4.47 -16.11
CA ALA A 94 5.93 3.86 -16.56
C ALA A 94 6.28 2.59 -15.77
N ALA A 95 6.05 2.60 -14.46
CA ALA A 95 6.24 1.44 -13.59
C ALA A 95 5.36 0.25 -14.01
N VAL A 96 4.07 0.49 -14.19
CA VAL A 96 3.11 -0.57 -14.58
C VAL A 96 3.46 -1.14 -15.94
N ALA A 97 3.75 -0.30 -16.93
CA ALA A 97 4.15 -0.74 -18.27
C ALA A 97 5.45 -1.57 -18.23
N TRP A 98 6.46 -1.08 -17.54
CA TRP A 98 7.76 -1.75 -17.47
C TRP A 98 7.70 -3.07 -16.70
N LEU A 99 7.05 -3.09 -15.54
CA LEU A 99 6.88 -4.30 -14.73
C LEU A 99 6.05 -5.35 -15.47
N GLY A 100 4.98 -4.96 -16.16
CA GLY A 100 4.18 -5.85 -17.00
C GLY A 100 4.99 -6.50 -18.11
N ALA A 101 5.83 -5.71 -18.82
CA ALA A 101 6.75 -6.20 -19.83
C ALA A 101 7.80 -7.18 -19.26
N HIS A 102 8.05 -7.14 -17.96
CA HIS A 102 8.95 -8.06 -17.25
C HIS A 102 8.22 -9.22 -16.54
N GLY A 103 6.97 -9.48 -16.91
CA GLY A 103 6.20 -10.63 -16.43
C GLY A 103 5.63 -10.49 -15.03
N VAL A 104 5.45 -9.26 -14.55
CA VAL A 104 4.78 -9.02 -13.26
C VAL A 104 3.27 -9.10 -13.44
N ARG A 105 2.62 -9.89 -12.59
CA ARG A 105 1.16 -10.02 -12.55
C ARG A 105 0.55 -8.93 -11.70
N PHE A 106 -0.38 -8.19 -12.28
CA PHE A 106 -1.21 -7.22 -11.58
C PHE A 106 -2.58 -7.81 -11.22
N THR A 107 -3.24 -7.22 -10.24
CA THR A 107 -4.65 -7.50 -9.97
C THR A 107 -5.53 -6.88 -11.05
N PRO A 108 -6.77 -7.39 -11.28
CA PRO A 108 -7.71 -6.76 -12.20
C PRO A 108 -8.00 -5.29 -11.83
N GLY A 109 -8.24 -4.46 -12.85
CA GLY A 109 -8.62 -3.06 -12.68
C GLY A 109 -7.54 -2.05 -13.07
N GLY A 110 -6.28 -2.46 -13.26
CA GLY A 110 -5.20 -1.57 -13.69
C GLY A 110 -4.97 -0.38 -12.76
N ILE A 111 -4.51 0.74 -13.32
CA ILE A 111 -4.36 1.99 -12.58
C ILE A 111 -5.74 2.57 -12.29
N ARG A 112 -6.02 2.89 -11.03
CA ARG A 112 -7.29 3.44 -10.58
C ARG A 112 -7.10 4.38 -9.39
N ARG A 113 -8.12 5.17 -9.08
CA ARG A 113 -8.11 6.01 -7.87
C ARG A 113 -8.21 5.14 -6.62
N GLY A 114 -7.25 5.29 -5.71
CA GLY A 114 -7.22 4.65 -4.40
C GLY A 114 -7.99 5.43 -3.33
N ALA A 115 -8.19 4.81 -2.17
CA ALA A 115 -8.93 5.39 -1.03
C ALA A 115 -8.26 6.67 -0.49
N ALA A 116 -6.94 6.72 -0.43
CA ALA A 116 -6.17 7.90 -0.02
C ALA A 116 -6.15 9.05 -1.05
N GLY A 117 -6.85 8.90 -2.18
CA GLY A 117 -6.95 9.95 -3.21
C GLY A 117 -5.77 9.99 -4.18
N PHE A 118 -4.89 9.02 -4.19
CA PHE A 118 -3.82 8.85 -5.18
C PHE A 118 -4.19 7.78 -6.21
N ASP A 119 -3.55 7.82 -7.37
CA ASP A 119 -3.68 6.74 -8.34
C ASP A 119 -2.85 5.55 -7.89
N VAL A 120 -3.41 4.34 -8.01
CA VAL A 120 -2.81 3.11 -7.51
C VAL A 120 -2.93 1.96 -8.52
N CYS A 121 -2.04 1.00 -8.41
CA CYS A 121 -2.11 -0.29 -9.11
C CYS A 121 -1.54 -1.38 -8.20
N PHE A 122 -2.13 -2.58 -8.22
CA PHE A 122 -1.72 -3.65 -7.30
C PHE A 122 -1.00 -4.78 -8.03
N ILE A 123 0.18 -5.15 -7.53
CA ILE A 123 0.85 -6.39 -7.90
C ILE A 123 0.17 -7.53 -7.14
N HIS A 124 -0.28 -8.54 -7.90
CA HIS A 124 -0.94 -9.71 -7.32
C HIS A 124 0.04 -10.51 -6.44
N PRO A 125 -0.39 -11.06 -5.28
CA PRO A 125 0.47 -11.85 -4.40
C PRO A 125 1.12 -13.07 -5.07
N LYS A 126 0.49 -13.62 -6.11
CA LYS A 126 0.99 -14.82 -6.82
C LYS A 126 1.12 -14.52 -8.31
N GLY A 127 2.17 -15.06 -8.93
CA GLY A 127 2.30 -15.10 -10.37
C GLY A 127 1.25 -15.99 -11.05
N SER A 128 1.30 -16.06 -12.38
CA SER A 128 0.51 -16.95 -13.24
C SER A 128 1.39 -17.50 -14.35
N ALA A 129 0.83 -18.39 -15.19
CA ALA A 129 1.57 -18.92 -16.34
C ALA A 129 2.03 -17.81 -17.31
N ASP A 130 1.16 -16.82 -17.57
CA ASP A 130 1.44 -15.72 -18.50
C ASP A 130 2.22 -14.57 -17.88
N ALA A 131 2.17 -14.42 -16.54
CA ALA A 131 2.86 -13.39 -15.78
C ALA A 131 3.45 -14.03 -14.51
N PRO A 132 4.64 -14.65 -14.60
CA PRO A 132 5.15 -15.56 -13.57
C PRO A 132 5.61 -14.86 -12.28
N ARG A 133 5.74 -13.54 -12.28
CA ARG A 133 6.21 -12.78 -11.11
C ARG A 133 5.03 -12.16 -10.35
N GLY A 134 4.97 -12.40 -9.06
CA GLY A 134 4.02 -11.79 -8.12
C GLY A 134 4.74 -11.27 -6.90
N GLY A 135 3.99 -10.92 -5.86
CA GLY A 135 4.51 -10.42 -4.59
C GLY A 135 4.93 -11.51 -3.61
N GLU A 136 5.10 -12.77 -4.05
CA GLU A 136 5.50 -13.92 -3.23
C GLU A 136 4.69 -14.06 -1.92
N GLY A 137 3.37 -13.89 -2.05
CA GLY A 137 2.42 -13.96 -0.94
C GLY A 137 1.99 -12.60 -0.38
N VAL A 138 2.67 -11.51 -0.73
CA VAL A 138 2.33 -10.15 -0.31
C VAL A 138 1.59 -9.43 -1.44
N LEU A 139 0.46 -8.81 -1.14
CA LEU A 139 -0.18 -7.84 -2.01
C LEU A 139 0.63 -6.54 -1.94
N ILE A 140 1.08 -6.02 -3.08
CA ILE A 140 1.88 -4.79 -3.12
C ILE A 140 1.08 -3.73 -3.86
N GLU A 141 0.84 -2.60 -3.21
CA GLU A 141 0.21 -1.43 -3.81
C GLU A 141 1.28 -0.47 -4.33
N LEU A 142 1.23 -0.14 -5.59
CA LEU A 142 2.04 0.92 -6.21
C LEU A 142 1.21 2.19 -6.20
N VAL A 143 1.70 3.24 -5.54
CA VAL A 143 0.98 4.48 -5.30
C VAL A 143 1.71 5.63 -6.01
N ALA A 144 1.00 6.38 -6.84
CA ALA A 144 1.58 7.55 -7.53
C ALA A 144 1.98 8.62 -6.50
N ALA A 145 3.28 8.90 -6.40
CA ALA A 145 3.80 9.91 -5.49
C ALA A 145 3.42 11.32 -5.98
N PRO A 146 2.91 12.19 -5.09
CA PRO A 146 2.67 13.58 -5.45
C PRO A 146 4.00 14.31 -5.70
N PRO A 147 4.03 15.32 -6.59
CA PRO A 147 5.25 16.04 -6.95
C PRO A 147 6.03 16.61 -5.75
N ALA A 148 5.34 17.07 -4.73
CA ALA A 148 5.96 17.58 -3.51
C ALA A 148 6.76 16.50 -2.75
N LEU A 149 6.26 15.25 -2.73
CA LEU A 149 6.97 14.13 -2.12
C LEU A 149 8.20 13.75 -2.96
N VAL A 150 8.06 13.70 -4.28
CA VAL A 150 9.20 13.41 -5.18
C VAL A 150 10.32 14.41 -4.91
N ALA A 151 10.01 15.72 -4.89
CA ALA A 151 10.98 16.77 -4.61
C ALA A 151 11.62 16.66 -3.22
N ALA A 152 10.84 16.31 -2.19
CA ALA A 152 11.37 16.10 -0.84
C ALA A 152 12.32 14.89 -0.76
N MET A 153 12.00 13.79 -1.44
CA MET A 153 12.86 12.62 -1.49
C MET A 153 14.14 12.88 -2.28
N ASP A 154 14.08 13.68 -3.36
CA ASP A 154 15.26 14.12 -4.10
C ASP A 154 16.19 14.98 -3.25
N ALA A 155 15.62 15.90 -2.45
CA ALA A 155 16.39 16.72 -1.52
C ALA A 155 17.07 15.88 -0.42
N LEU A 156 16.39 14.88 0.14
CA LEU A 156 16.96 13.95 1.12
C LEU A 156 18.10 13.13 0.51
N ALA A 157 17.93 12.61 -0.69
CA ALA A 157 18.97 11.86 -1.39
C ALA A 157 20.22 12.73 -1.66
N ALA A 158 20.04 14.00 -2.04
CA ALA A 158 21.13 14.94 -2.25
C ALA A 158 21.87 15.33 -0.96
N ALA A 159 21.18 15.34 0.19
CA ALA A 159 21.78 15.68 1.48
C ALA A 159 22.50 14.50 2.15
N GLY A 160 22.22 13.26 1.75
CA GLY A 160 22.80 12.05 2.33
C GLY A 160 23.97 11.45 1.56
N GLY A 161 24.35 12.04 0.42
CA GLY A 161 25.52 11.69 -0.41
C GLY A 161 26.67 12.65 -0.16
#